data_38541a5bf9e9906c7d4ecc4f4d8e6ccf
#
_entry.id   38541a5bf9e9906c7d4ecc4f4d8e6ccf
#
_cell.length_a   1.000
_cell.length_b   1.000
_cell.length_c   1.000
_cell.angle_alpha   90.00
_cell.angle_beta   90.00
_cell.angle_gamma   90.00
#
_symmetry.space_group_name_H-M   'P 1'
#
loop_
_entity.id
_entity.type
_entity.pdbx_description
1 polymer ?
#
loop_
_entity_poly.entity_id
_entity_poly.type
_entity_poly.pdbx_seq_one_letter_code
_entity_poly.pdbx_strand_id
1 'polypeptide(L)'
;MKLCRVGEPGLEKPAIIDKNNTIRDLSTIVSDLNPKTLNFETIDKINAINLNDLKEINPDLRMGPCVGNPSKFLGIGLNFKDHALEQNLPIPDEPIIFSKFTNCVCGPNDDIEIPKGSEHTDWEVELGFVIGRKAKYISENEALKYVLGFFLVNDVSERNFQKKRGLTWDKGKGFDTFGPIGPYILTKDEVSDFQNLNMYLDVNNERMQEGNTCLLYTSDAADESVS
;
A
#
# COMPACT_ATOMS: atom_id res chain seq x y z
N MET A 1 5.05 1.93 14.70
CA MET A 1 6.25 2.65 14.17
C MET A 1 6.06 3.00 12.70
N LYS A 2 6.83 3.98 12.17
CA LYS A 2 6.76 4.42 10.75
C LYS A 2 8.03 3.97 10.04
N LEU A 3 7.96 2.91 9.23
CA LEU A 3 9.10 2.36 8.47
C LEU A 3 9.10 2.91 7.05
N CYS A 4 10.20 3.45 6.57
CA CYS A 4 10.33 4.05 5.25
C CYS A 4 11.64 3.65 4.56
N ARG A 5 11.74 3.95 3.29
CA ARG A 5 12.96 3.80 2.49
C ARG A 5 13.33 5.15 1.88
N VAL A 6 14.60 5.54 1.96
CA VAL A 6 15.06 6.86 1.52
C VAL A 6 16.31 6.74 0.66
N GLY A 7 16.41 7.56 -0.37
CA GLY A 7 17.54 7.59 -1.29
C GLY A 7 17.14 7.51 -2.76
N GLU A 8 18.15 7.46 -3.62
CA GLU A 8 17.97 7.35 -5.07
C GLU A 8 17.32 6.02 -5.47
N PRO A 9 16.58 5.98 -6.59
CA PRO A 9 15.94 4.74 -7.08
C PRO A 9 16.93 3.59 -7.20
N GLY A 10 16.61 2.46 -6.57
CA GLY A 10 17.44 1.25 -6.51
C GLY A 10 18.61 1.31 -5.52
N LEU A 11 18.82 2.42 -4.85
CA LEU A 11 19.85 2.63 -3.82
C LEU A 11 19.26 3.07 -2.48
N GLU A 12 17.94 2.90 -2.31
CA GLU A 12 17.25 3.28 -1.09
C GLU A 12 17.77 2.50 0.12
N LYS A 13 17.80 3.17 1.26
CA LYS A 13 18.15 2.60 2.56
C LYS A 13 16.90 2.46 3.43
N PRO A 14 16.86 1.40 4.26
CA PRO A 14 15.81 1.27 5.26
C PRO A 14 15.96 2.34 6.33
N ALA A 15 14.85 2.92 6.74
CA ALA A 15 14.80 3.97 7.75
C ALA A 15 13.53 3.88 8.58
N ILE A 16 13.54 4.58 9.71
CA ILE A 16 12.38 4.77 10.58
C ILE A 16 12.19 6.26 10.85
N ILE A 17 10.95 6.72 10.85
CA ILE A 17 10.59 8.06 11.30
C ILE A 17 10.21 7.95 12.78
N ASP A 18 10.98 8.60 13.64
CA ASP A 18 10.75 8.60 15.08
C ASP A 18 9.60 9.55 15.49
N LYS A 19 9.26 9.56 16.77
CA LYS A 19 8.20 10.41 17.34
C LYS A 19 8.44 11.91 17.20
N ASN A 20 9.67 12.32 16.92
CA ASN A 20 10.05 13.71 16.67
C ASN A 20 10.05 14.04 15.18
N ASN A 21 9.59 13.14 14.32
CA ASN A 21 9.66 13.19 12.86
C ASN A 21 11.09 13.20 12.30
N THR A 22 12.08 12.73 13.07
CA THR A 22 13.45 12.55 12.58
C THR A 22 13.56 11.22 11.85
N ILE A 23 14.18 11.23 10.67
CA ILE A 23 14.44 10.02 9.88
C ILE A 23 15.76 9.42 10.37
N ARG A 24 15.74 8.12 10.74
CA ARG A 24 16.91 7.42 11.29
C ARG A 24 17.26 6.19 10.47
N ASP A 25 18.54 6.01 10.22
CA ASP A 25 19.10 4.94 9.38
C ASP A 25 19.02 3.58 10.09
N LEU A 26 18.28 2.64 9.49
CA LEU A 26 18.16 1.26 9.99
C LEU A 26 19.17 0.29 9.33
N SER A 27 20.09 0.76 8.49
CA SER A 27 20.99 -0.12 7.70
C SER A 27 21.90 -0.99 8.54
N THR A 28 22.13 -0.63 9.82
CA THR A 28 22.90 -1.47 10.77
C THR A 28 22.05 -2.61 11.37
N ILE A 29 20.74 -2.54 11.27
CA ILE A 29 19.78 -3.49 11.86
C ILE A 29 19.20 -4.41 10.79
N VAL A 30 18.86 -3.83 9.64
CA VAL A 30 18.22 -4.52 8.52
C VAL A 30 18.81 -4.03 7.19
N SER A 31 19.01 -4.94 6.25
CA SER A 31 19.64 -4.59 4.97
C SER A 31 18.73 -3.76 4.05
N ASP A 32 17.42 -3.96 4.13
CA ASP A 32 16.40 -3.24 3.37
C ASP A 32 15.01 -3.57 3.95
N LEU A 33 13.95 -2.86 3.54
CA LEU A 33 12.54 -3.17 3.82
C LEU A 33 11.93 -3.88 2.60
N ASN A 34 12.08 -5.19 2.54
CA ASN A 34 11.67 -6.02 1.40
C ASN A 34 11.04 -7.35 1.86
N PRO A 35 10.60 -8.25 0.97
CA PRO A 35 9.96 -9.51 1.35
C PRO A 35 10.76 -10.43 2.27
N LYS A 36 12.08 -10.27 2.36
CA LYS A 36 12.92 -11.09 3.26
C LYS A 36 12.99 -10.53 4.67
N THR A 37 12.80 -9.22 4.82
CA THR A 37 13.05 -8.47 6.04
C THR A 37 11.81 -7.87 6.67
N LEU A 38 10.74 -7.65 5.89
CA LEU A 38 9.44 -7.19 6.40
C LEU A 38 8.69 -8.35 7.06
N ASN A 39 9.09 -8.65 8.30
CA ASN A 39 8.52 -9.68 9.15
C ASN A 39 8.51 -9.25 10.62
N PHE A 40 7.76 -9.96 11.46
CA PHE A 40 7.61 -9.61 12.88
C PHE A 40 8.92 -9.68 13.66
N GLU A 41 9.83 -10.60 13.33
CA GLU A 41 11.15 -10.70 13.96
C GLU A 41 11.97 -9.40 13.75
N THR A 42 11.90 -8.82 12.57
CA THR A 42 12.55 -7.53 12.28
C THR A 42 11.91 -6.39 13.09
N ILE A 43 10.58 -6.39 13.22
CA ILE A 43 9.87 -5.42 14.07
C ILE A 43 10.35 -5.52 15.52
N ASP A 44 10.47 -6.75 16.06
CA ASP A 44 10.95 -6.98 17.42
C ASP A 44 12.39 -6.49 17.60
N LYS A 45 13.27 -6.71 16.62
CA LYS A 45 14.65 -6.19 16.64
C LYS A 45 14.69 -4.67 16.70
N ILE A 46 13.85 -4.00 15.90
CA ILE A 46 13.77 -2.53 15.85
C ILE A 46 13.20 -1.99 17.18
N ASN A 47 12.21 -2.67 17.78
CA ASN A 47 11.64 -2.30 19.07
C ASN A 47 12.64 -2.40 20.22
N ALA A 48 13.63 -3.28 20.10
CA ALA A 48 14.63 -3.52 21.16
C ALA A 48 15.75 -2.47 21.20
N ILE A 49 15.86 -1.57 20.23
CA ILE A 49 16.94 -0.58 20.16
C ILE A 49 16.47 0.82 20.59
N ASN A 50 17.42 1.61 21.07
CA ASN A 50 17.18 3.03 21.29
C ASN A 50 17.37 3.78 19.96
N LEU A 51 16.29 4.31 19.39
CA LEU A 51 16.33 5.01 18.11
C LEU A 51 17.26 6.23 18.10
N ASN A 52 17.54 6.84 19.27
CA ASN A 52 18.45 7.98 19.35
C ASN A 52 19.93 7.60 19.09
N ASP A 53 20.27 6.31 19.19
CA ASP A 53 21.62 5.81 18.89
C ASP A 53 21.85 5.61 17.37
N LEU A 54 20.78 5.71 16.58
CA LEU A 54 20.85 5.58 15.12
C LEU A 54 21.23 6.91 14.48
N LYS A 55 21.96 6.81 13.36
CA LYS A 55 22.34 7.97 12.55
C LYS A 55 21.09 8.65 11.96
N GLU A 56 21.05 9.96 12.05
CA GLU A 56 20.05 10.77 11.38
C GLU A 56 20.31 10.83 9.87
N ILE A 57 19.22 10.82 9.12
CA ILE A 57 19.21 10.95 7.66
C ILE A 57 18.65 12.35 7.31
N ASN A 58 19.22 12.97 6.29
CA ASN A 58 18.72 14.24 5.76
C ASN A 58 17.26 14.08 5.32
N PRO A 59 16.31 14.86 5.89
CA PRO A 59 14.89 14.76 5.55
C PRO A 59 14.55 15.16 4.10
N ASP A 60 15.44 15.86 3.41
CA ASP A 60 15.25 16.29 2.02
C ASP A 60 15.56 15.18 1.00
N LEU A 61 16.04 14.02 1.45
CA LEU A 61 16.25 12.87 0.56
C LEU A 61 14.92 12.34 0.03
N ARG A 62 14.94 11.87 -1.23
CA ARG A 62 13.79 11.24 -1.85
C ARG A 62 13.26 10.10 -0.96
N MET A 63 11.94 10.09 -0.77
CA MET A 63 11.24 8.95 -0.20
C MET A 63 11.02 7.92 -1.31
N GLY A 64 11.64 6.76 -1.17
CA GLY A 64 11.40 5.63 -2.06
C GLY A 64 10.11 4.87 -1.71
N PRO A 65 9.73 3.86 -2.49
CA PRO A 65 8.61 2.99 -2.14
C PRO A 65 8.87 2.34 -0.79
N CYS A 66 7.88 2.36 0.09
CA CYS A 66 8.03 1.88 1.47
C CYS A 66 8.28 0.35 1.56
N VAL A 67 7.98 -0.40 0.48
CA VAL A 67 8.31 -1.81 0.30
C VAL A 67 9.22 -1.95 -0.90
N GLY A 68 10.44 -2.44 -0.69
CA GLY A 68 11.42 -2.71 -1.75
C GLY A 68 11.16 -4.06 -2.43
N ASN A 69 11.13 -4.08 -3.75
CA ASN A 69 11.05 -5.30 -4.57
C ASN A 69 9.99 -6.31 -4.06
N PRO A 70 8.72 -5.93 -3.95
CA PRO A 70 7.68 -6.84 -3.49
C PRO A 70 7.60 -8.05 -4.44
N SER A 71 7.42 -9.25 -3.89
CA SER A 71 7.26 -10.47 -4.70
C SER A 71 5.88 -10.57 -5.36
N LYS A 72 4.89 -9.90 -4.78
CA LYS A 72 3.51 -9.78 -5.27
C LYS A 72 2.97 -8.42 -4.89
N PHE A 73 2.20 -7.83 -5.79
CA PHE A 73 1.39 -6.66 -5.53
C PHE A 73 0.00 -6.95 -6.09
N LEU A 74 -0.96 -7.15 -5.19
CA LEU A 74 -2.33 -7.54 -5.53
C LEU A 74 -3.28 -6.41 -5.14
N GLY A 75 -4.25 -6.15 -5.99
CA GLY A 75 -5.36 -5.27 -5.68
C GLY A 75 -6.66 -6.04 -5.55
N ILE A 76 -7.58 -5.50 -4.74
CA ILE A 76 -8.94 -5.99 -4.61
C ILE A 76 -9.86 -4.95 -5.26
N GLY A 77 -10.51 -5.34 -6.35
CA GLY A 77 -11.37 -4.43 -7.11
C GLY A 77 -12.79 -4.36 -6.57
N LEU A 78 -13.44 -3.20 -6.74
CA LEU A 78 -14.82 -2.93 -6.32
C LEU A 78 -15.08 -3.26 -4.84
N ASN A 79 -14.10 -3.01 -3.97
CA ASN A 79 -14.16 -3.34 -2.55
C ASN A 79 -14.75 -2.22 -1.67
N PHE A 80 -15.04 -1.05 -2.22
CA PHE A 80 -15.77 0.03 -1.54
C PHE A 80 -17.23 0.06 -1.99
N LYS A 81 -18.17 0.04 -1.04
CA LYS A 81 -19.63 0.07 -1.31
C LYS A 81 -20.06 1.30 -2.09
N ASP A 82 -19.55 2.48 -1.74
CA ASP A 82 -19.83 3.74 -2.43
C ASP A 82 -19.35 3.70 -3.89
N HIS A 83 -18.15 3.18 -4.15
CA HIS A 83 -17.61 3.05 -5.50
C HIS A 83 -18.44 2.10 -6.38
N ALA A 84 -18.93 0.99 -5.82
CA ALA A 84 -19.83 0.09 -6.54
C ALA A 84 -21.16 0.78 -6.90
N LEU A 85 -21.71 1.58 -5.97
CA LEU A 85 -22.95 2.35 -6.17
C LEU A 85 -22.77 3.46 -7.22
N GLU A 86 -21.68 4.21 -7.19
CA GLU A 86 -21.36 5.24 -8.19
C GLU A 86 -21.30 4.67 -9.61
N GLN A 87 -20.77 3.47 -9.77
CA GLN A 87 -20.67 2.80 -11.06
C GLN A 87 -21.95 2.03 -11.45
N ASN A 88 -22.99 2.01 -10.61
CA ASN A 88 -24.20 1.18 -10.79
C ASN A 88 -23.87 -0.31 -11.00
N LEU A 89 -22.85 -0.81 -10.32
CA LEU A 89 -22.45 -2.20 -10.36
C LEU A 89 -22.94 -2.94 -9.11
N PRO A 90 -23.30 -4.22 -9.23
CA PRO A 90 -23.59 -5.04 -8.06
C PRO A 90 -22.32 -5.22 -7.21
N ILE A 91 -22.51 -5.36 -5.92
CA ILE A 91 -21.43 -5.77 -5.01
C ILE A 91 -21.05 -7.20 -5.38
N PRO A 92 -19.77 -7.49 -5.65
CA PRO A 92 -19.34 -8.84 -5.97
C PRO A 92 -19.51 -9.80 -4.79
N ASP A 93 -19.95 -11.03 -5.05
CA ASP A 93 -20.09 -12.10 -4.04
C ASP A 93 -18.73 -12.58 -3.51
N GLU A 94 -17.65 -12.42 -4.31
CA GLU A 94 -16.28 -12.77 -3.95
C GLU A 94 -15.33 -11.62 -4.32
N PRO A 95 -14.19 -11.46 -3.62
CA PRO A 95 -13.20 -10.43 -3.95
C PRO A 95 -12.67 -10.54 -5.39
N ILE A 96 -12.77 -9.48 -6.17
CA ILE A 96 -12.15 -9.39 -7.50
C ILE A 96 -10.66 -9.15 -7.30
N ILE A 97 -9.84 -10.18 -7.47
CA ILE A 97 -8.40 -10.08 -7.30
C ILE A 97 -7.73 -9.81 -8.66
N PHE A 98 -6.89 -8.78 -8.72
CA PHE A 98 -6.04 -8.51 -9.87
C PHE A 98 -4.59 -8.29 -9.43
N SER A 99 -3.66 -8.46 -10.36
CA SER A 99 -2.25 -8.20 -10.12
C SER A 99 -1.85 -6.82 -10.64
N LYS A 100 -1.12 -6.08 -9.81
CA LYS A 100 -0.26 -5.00 -10.29
C LYS A 100 1.13 -5.59 -10.49
N PHE A 101 1.69 -5.44 -11.67
CA PHE A 101 3.05 -5.92 -11.93
C PHE A 101 4.03 -5.19 -11.02
N THR A 102 4.96 -5.93 -10.41
CA THR A 102 5.81 -5.36 -9.36
C THR A 102 6.77 -4.27 -9.83
N ASN A 103 7.01 -4.19 -11.14
CA ASN A 103 7.74 -3.08 -11.78
C ASN A 103 6.98 -1.74 -11.77
N CYS A 104 5.66 -1.76 -11.50
CA CYS A 104 4.90 -0.51 -11.37
C CYS A 104 5.17 0.25 -10.07
N VAL A 105 5.81 -0.40 -9.08
CA VAL A 105 6.05 0.17 -7.76
C VAL A 105 7.08 1.29 -7.83
N CYS A 106 6.70 2.46 -7.32
CA CYS A 106 7.56 3.64 -7.21
C CYS A 106 7.33 4.36 -5.87
N GLY A 107 8.16 5.36 -5.59
CA GLY A 107 8.04 6.17 -4.39
C GLY A 107 6.77 7.04 -4.39
N PRO A 108 6.33 7.49 -3.21
CA PRO A 108 5.07 8.23 -3.08
C PRO A 108 5.05 9.58 -3.80
N ASN A 109 6.23 10.13 -4.08
CA ASN A 109 6.40 11.44 -4.73
C ASN A 109 7.14 11.32 -6.07
N ASP A 110 7.32 10.12 -6.60
CA ASP A 110 7.92 9.91 -7.91
C ASP A 110 6.93 10.29 -9.02
N ASP A 111 7.45 10.70 -10.16
CA ASP A 111 6.65 11.01 -11.33
C ASP A 111 5.95 9.75 -11.86
N ILE A 112 4.70 9.90 -12.30
CA ILE A 112 3.95 8.85 -12.99
C ILE A 112 4.13 9.01 -14.49
N GLU A 113 4.73 8.01 -15.13
CA GLU A 113 4.94 7.98 -16.57
C GLU A 113 3.66 7.60 -17.29
N ILE A 114 3.07 8.55 -18.03
CA ILE A 114 1.87 8.27 -18.82
C ILE A 114 2.25 7.40 -20.04
N PRO A 115 1.70 6.18 -20.18
CA PRO A 115 2.07 5.29 -21.25
C PRO A 115 1.62 5.82 -22.62
N LYS A 116 2.41 5.50 -23.65
CA LYS A 116 2.10 5.91 -25.04
C LYS A 116 0.71 5.44 -25.47
N GLY A 117 -0.11 6.38 -25.93
CA GLY A 117 -1.47 6.11 -26.37
C GLY A 117 -2.47 5.96 -25.22
N SER A 118 -2.11 6.37 -24.02
CA SER A 118 -3.04 6.57 -22.90
C SER A 118 -3.84 7.87 -23.13
N GLU A 119 -5.12 7.78 -22.88
CA GLU A 119 -6.06 8.91 -22.92
C GLU A 119 -6.93 9.00 -21.68
N HIS A 120 -6.88 7.96 -20.83
CA HIS A 120 -7.75 7.83 -19.66
C HIS A 120 -6.98 7.30 -18.44
N THR A 121 -5.83 7.90 -18.16
CA THR A 121 -5.10 7.66 -16.90
C THR A 121 -5.85 8.32 -15.76
N ASP A 122 -6.05 7.59 -14.68
CA ASP A 122 -6.89 7.95 -13.55
C ASP A 122 -6.21 7.54 -12.25
N TRP A 123 -6.57 8.18 -11.15
CA TRP A 123 -6.08 7.95 -9.80
C TRP A 123 -7.03 7.09 -8.99
N GLU A 124 -6.52 6.43 -7.96
CA GLU A 124 -7.30 5.71 -6.96
C GLU A 124 -6.55 5.73 -5.62
N VAL A 125 -7.08 6.44 -4.62
CA VAL A 125 -6.54 6.36 -3.25
C VAL A 125 -6.96 5.04 -2.62
N GLU A 126 -5.97 4.29 -2.11
CA GLU A 126 -6.18 2.96 -1.56
C GLU A 126 -5.42 2.75 -0.24
N LEU A 127 -5.96 1.85 0.59
CA LEU A 127 -5.26 1.34 1.77
C LEU A 127 -4.51 0.06 1.41
N GLY A 128 -3.18 0.12 1.42
CA GLY A 128 -2.32 -1.05 1.28
C GLY A 128 -1.93 -1.66 2.61
N PHE A 129 -1.62 -2.95 2.62
CA PHE A 129 -1.05 -3.61 3.80
C PHE A 129 0.02 -4.64 3.44
N VAL A 130 0.92 -4.89 4.39
CA VAL A 130 2.01 -5.86 4.26
C VAL A 130 1.68 -7.12 5.02
N ILE A 131 1.82 -8.28 4.36
CA ILE A 131 1.79 -9.59 5.01
C ILE A 131 3.16 -9.88 5.60
N GLY A 132 3.26 -9.91 6.93
CA GLY A 132 4.52 -10.04 7.68
C GLY A 132 4.95 -11.47 7.98
N ARG A 133 4.17 -12.48 7.61
CA ARG A 133 4.53 -13.90 7.74
C ARG A 133 3.80 -14.77 6.72
N LYS A 134 4.34 -15.96 6.45
CA LYS A 134 3.72 -16.91 5.52
C LYS A 134 2.33 -17.33 6.00
N ALA A 135 1.33 -17.17 5.14
CA ALA A 135 -0.05 -17.59 5.37
C ALA A 135 -0.49 -18.61 4.30
N LYS A 136 -1.21 -19.63 4.71
CA LYS A 136 -1.86 -20.61 3.81
C LYS A 136 -3.01 -21.29 4.55
N TYR A 137 -4.21 -21.25 3.98
CA TYR A 137 -5.42 -21.87 4.53
C TYR A 137 -5.71 -21.41 5.99
N ILE A 138 -5.51 -20.12 6.25
CA ILE A 138 -5.83 -19.50 7.54
C ILE A 138 -7.31 -19.16 7.59
N SER A 139 -7.88 -19.12 8.80
CA SER A 139 -9.24 -18.62 9.00
C SER A 139 -9.29 -17.09 8.93
N GLU A 140 -10.44 -16.52 8.60
CA GLU A 140 -10.67 -15.08 8.58
C GLU A 140 -10.33 -14.43 9.93
N ASN A 141 -10.77 -15.01 11.03
CA ASN A 141 -10.49 -14.54 12.39
C ASN A 141 -8.99 -14.46 12.73
N GLU A 142 -8.14 -15.14 11.95
CA GLU A 142 -6.70 -15.12 12.13
C GLU A 142 -5.99 -14.18 11.14
N ALA A 143 -6.67 -13.73 10.08
CA ALA A 143 -6.07 -12.99 8.98
C ALA A 143 -5.25 -11.77 9.45
N LEU A 144 -5.80 -10.99 10.37
CA LEU A 144 -5.13 -9.81 10.91
C LEU A 144 -3.85 -10.12 11.70
N LYS A 145 -3.65 -11.34 12.18
CA LYS A 145 -2.39 -11.75 12.84
C LYS A 145 -1.22 -11.81 11.86
N TYR A 146 -1.50 -11.82 10.55
CA TYR A 146 -0.51 -11.89 9.48
C TYR A 146 -0.19 -10.50 8.90
N VAL A 147 -1.01 -9.49 9.17
CA VAL A 147 -0.77 -8.12 8.74
C VAL A 147 0.29 -7.47 9.62
N LEU A 148 1.37 -6.98 9.01
CA LEU A 148 2.48 -6.30 9.68
C LEU A 148 2.21 -4.81 9.85
N GLY A 149 1.58 -4.17 8.88
CA GLY A 149 1.29 -2.74 8.88
C GLY A 149 0.60 -2.29 7.61
N PHE A 150 0.25 -1.02 7.57
CA PHE A 150 -0.54 -0.37 6.54
C PHE A 150 0.24 0.77 5.89
N PHE A 151 -0.10 1.12 4.65
CA PHE A 151 0.48 2.23 3.92
C PHE A 151 -0.52 2.77 2.89
N LEU A 152 -0.29 3.97 2.38
CA LEU A 152 -1.08 4.52 1.28
C LEU A 152 -0.60 4.00 -0.06
N VAL A 153 -1.55 3.79 -0.97
CA VAL A 153 -1.32 3.42 -2.36
C VAL A 153 -2.08 4.39 -3.24
N ASN A 154 -1.50 4.74 -4.38
CA ASN A 154 -2.25 5.25 -5.51
C ASN A 154 -2.33 4.13 -6.56
N ASP A 155 -3.51 3.49 -6.70
CA ASP A 155 -3.73 2.44 -7.69
C ASP A 155 -4.00 3.05 -9.06
N VAL A 156 -2.99 3.72 -9.62
CA VAL A 156 -3.07 4.39 -10.92
C VAL A 156 -3.53 3.42 -12.00
N SER A 157 -4.50 3.87 -12.79
CA SER A 157 -5.22 3.05 -13.75
C SER A 157 -5.32 3.73 -15.11
N GLU A 158 -5.04 3.01 -16.17
CA GLU A 158 -5.43 3.44 -17.52
C GLU A 158 -6.74 2.74 -17.91
N ARG A 159 -7.84 3.47 -17.88
CA ARG A 159 -9.21 2.94 -17.95
C ARG A 159 -9.54 2.26 -19.28
N ASN A 160 -9.01 2.75 -20.41
CA ASN A 160 -9.23 2.10 -21.70
C ASN A 160 -8.52 0.75 -21.78
N PHE A 161 -7.28 0.67 -21.27
CA PHE A 161 -6.53 -0.58 -21.22
C PHE A 161 -7.14 -1.57 -20.22
N GLN A 162 -7.65 -1.09 -19.10
CA GLN A 162 -8.33 -1.90 -18.09
C GLN A 162 -9.66 -2.50 -18.61
N LYS A 163 -10.51 -1.66 -19.23
CA LYS A 163 -11.93 -2.03 -19.49
C LYS A 163 -12.21 -2.41 -20.95
N LYS A 164 -11.42 -1.91 -21.93
CA LYS A 164 -11.75 -2.03 -23.37
C LYS A 164 -10.77 -2.85 -24.19
N ARG A 165 -9.56 -3.16 -23.65
CA ARG A 165 -8.51 -3.86 -24.41
C ARG A 165 -8.21 -5.26 -23.88
N GLY A 166 -9.21 -6.07 -23.70
CA GLY A 166 -9.13 -7.40 -23.11
C GLY A 166 -9.93 -7.47 -21.83
N LEU A 167 -9.95 -8.62 -21.19
CA LEU A 167 -10.83 -8.87 -20.05
C LEU A 167 -10.09 -8.85 -18.71
N THR A 168 -8.77 -8.59 -18.71
CA THR A 168 -7.97 -8.56 -17.50
C THR A 168 -7.62 -7.12 -17.12
N TRP A 169 -7.73 -6.79 -15.83
CA TRP A 169 -7.44 -5.45 -15.33
C TRP A 169 -5.95 -5.12 -15.29
N ASP A 170 -5.11 -6.15 -15.17
CA ASP A 170 -3.65 -6.02 -15.08
C ASP A 170 -3.06 -5.12 -16.17
N LYS A 171 -3.63 -5.20 -17.39
CA LYS A 171 -3.19 -4.40 -18.54
C LYS A 171 -3.32 -2.88 -18.32
N GLY A 172 -4.29 -2.44 -17.55
CA GLY A 172 -4.49 -1.01 -17.21
C GLY A 172 -3.89 -0.60 -15.87
N LYS A 173 -3.49 -1.56 -15.05
CA LYS A 173 -3.05 -1.37 -13.66
C LYS A 173 -1.55 -1.56 -13.46
N GLY A 174 -0.84 -2.16 -14.43
CA GLY A 174 0.54 -2.63 -14.27
C GLY A 174 1.58 -1.90 -15.12
N PHE A 175 1.30 -0.69 -15.63
CA PHE A 175 2.32 0.13 -16.28
C PHE A 175 3.40 0.57 -15.29
N ASP A 176 4.60 0.85 -15.79
CA ASP A 176 5.68 1.39 -14.97
C ASP A 176 5.19 2.64 -14.23
N THR A 177 5.62 2.80 -12.98
CA THR A 177 5.23 3.88 -12.07
C THR A 177 3.74 3.97 -11.67
N PHE A 178 2.88 3.04 -12.08
CA PHE A 178 1.45 3.05 -11.76
C PHE A 178 1.12 2.56 -10.34
N GLY A 179 2.12 2.34 -9.51
CA GLY A 179 1.96 1.90 -8.13
C GLY A 179 2.78 2.71 -7.12
N PRO A 180 2.54 4.04 -6.99
CA PRO A 180 3.14 4.81 -5.90
C PRO A 180 2.69 4.26 -4.55
N ILE A 181 3.64 3.95 -3.66
CA ILE A 181 3.37 3.45 -2.32
C ILE A 181 4.18 4.17 -1.24
N GLY A 182 3.55 4.48 -0.13
CA GLY A 182 4.22 5.12 0.99
C GLY A 182 3.43 6.27 1.61
N PRO A 183 4.10 7.24 2.27
CA PRO A 183 5.55 7.42 2.38
C PRO A 183 6.23 6.43 3.36
N TYR A 184 5.46 5.74 4.20
CA TYR A 184 5.96 4.77 5.17
C TYR A 184 4.94 3.65 5.39
N ILE A 185 5.41 2.53 5.93
CA ILE A 185 4.56 1.52 6.53
C ILE A 185 4.31 1.96 7.98
N LEU A 186 3.05 2.16 8.35
CA LEU A 186 2.64 2.31 9.74
C LEU A 186 2.38 0.91 10.31
N THR A 187 3.15 0.49 11.31
CA THR A 187 2.97 -0.84 11.89
C THR A 187 1.59 -0.99 12.52
N LYS A 188 1.06 -2.19 12.50
CA LYS A 188 -0.33 -2.48 12.88
C LYS A 188 -0.69 -2.02 14.29
N ASP A 189 0.24 -2.08 15.22
CA ASP A 189 0.07 -1.63 16.61
C ASP A 189 -0.22 -0.13 16.75
N GLU A 190 0.11 0.66 15.74
CA GLU A 190 -0.16 2.12 15.68
C GLU A 190 -1.53 2.44 15.05
N VAL A 191 -2.25 1.45 14.53
CA VAL A 191 -3.57 1.62 13.89
C VAL A 191 -4.62 0.95 14.77
N SER A 192 -5.37 1.76 15.52
CA SER A 192 -6.38 1.25 16.45
C SER A 192 -7.58 0.61 15.74
N ASP A 193 -8.00 1.19 14.62
CA ASP A 193 -9.13 0.71 13.82
C ASP A 193 -8.87 0.98 12.35
N PHE A 194 -8.41 -0.04 11.63
CA PHE A 194 -8.13 0.08 10.18
C PHE A 194 -9.43 0.10 9.35
N GLN A 195 -10.57 -0.26 9.91
CA GLN A 195 -11.88 -0.19 9.27
C GLN A 195 -12.60 1.15 9.49
N ASN A 196 -11.95 2.14 10.08
CA ASN A 196 -12.50 3.48 10.28
C ASN A 196 -11.46 4.57 10.03
N LEU A 197 -10.84 4.54 8.88
CA LEU A 197 -9.85 5.53 8.44
C LEU A 197 -10.45 6.40 7.34
N ASN A 198 -10.46 7.71 7.54
CA ASN A 198 -10.81 8.65 6.48
C ASN A 198 -9.71 8.67 5.43
N MET A 199 -10.11 8.56 4.17
CA MET A 199 -9.24 8.59 3.01
C MET A 199 -9.68 9.70 2.06
N TYR A 200 -8.74 10.38 1.45
CA TYR A 200 -9.04 11.38 0.44
C TYR A 200 -7.88 11.53 -0.55
N LEU A 201 -8.20 12.07 -1.72
CA LEU A 201 -7.24 12.40 -2.76
C LEU A 201 -7.61 13.76 -3.36
N ASP A 202 -6.64 14.64 -3.42
CA ASP A 202 -6.76 15.95 -4.05
C ASP A 202 -5.89 16.01 -5.31
N VAL A 203 -6.39 16.61 -6.37
CA VAL A 203 -5.65 16.90 -7.60
C VAL A 203 -5.68 18.42 -7.82
N ASN A 204 -4.51 19.05 -7.91
CA ASN A 204 -4.39 20.50 -8.05
C ASN A 204 -5.19 21.31 -7.00
N ASN A 205 -5.20 20.83 -5.75
CA ASN A 205 -5.94 21.36 -4.60
C ASN A 205 -7.48 21.24 -4.70
N GLU A 206 -7.99 20.40 -5.61
CA GLU A 206 -9.41 20.05 -5.66
C GLU A 206 -9.62 18.64 -5.13
N ARG A 207 -10.61 18.44 -4.24
CA ARG A 207 -10.98 17.14 -3.70
C ARG A 207 -11.61 16.29 -4.80
N MET A 208 -10.91 15.20 -5.18
CA MET A 208 -11.34 14.29 -6.25
C MET A 208 -11.88 12.97 -5.71
N GLN A 209 -11.36 12.51 -4.57
CA GLN A 209 -11.89 11.33 -3.89
C GLN A 209 -11.98 11.60 -2.39
N GLU A 210 -13.03 11.08 -1.77
CA GLU A 210 -13.24 11.08 -0.32
C GLU A 210 -14.02 9.84 0.07
N GLY A 211 -13.56 9.14 1.10
CA GLY A 211 -14.18 7.91 1.57
C GLY A 211 -13.69 7.52 2.96
N ASN A 212 -14.19 6.40 3.45
CA ASN A 212 -13.78 5.83 4.71
C ASN A 212 -13.62 4.32 4.54
N THR A 213 -12.63 3.73 5.20
CA THR A 213 -12.38 2.29 5.13
C THR A 213 -13.50 1.43 5.71
N CYS A 214 -14.45 2.00 6.46
CA CYS A 214 -15.66 1.29 6.89
C CYS A 214 -16.59 0.87 5.74
N LEU A 215 -16.36 1.42 4.54
CA LEU A 215 -17.07 1.05 3.31
C LEU A 215 -16.46 -0.15 2.59
N LEU A 216 -15.32 -0.67 3.07
CA LEU A 216 -14.71 -1.91 2.58
C LEU A 216 -15.57 -3.11 2.98
N TYR A 217 -16.24 -3.74 2.03
CA TYR A 217 -17.15 -4.87 2.31
C TYR A 217 -16.49 -6.24 2.14
N THR A 218 -15.39 -6.34 1.39
CA THR A 218 -14.67 -7.62 1.22
C THR A 218 -13.77 -7.99 2.40
N SER A 219 -13.61 -7.09 3.38
CA SER A 219 -12.94 -7.36 4.65
C SER A 219 -13.92 -7.70 5.77
N ASP A 220 -15.23 -7.49 5.57
CA ASP A 220 -16.29 -7.67 6.56
C ASP A 220 -17.02 -9.02 6.44
N ALA A 221 -16.53 -9.97 5.68
CA ALA A 221 -17.18 -11.28 5.49
C ALA A 221 -17.34 -12.12 6.79
N ALA A 222 -17.13 -11.50 7.96
CA ALA A 222 -17.23 -12.16 9.26
C ALA A 222 -18.60 -11.97 9.96
N ASP A 223 -19.54 -11.19 9.43
CA ASP A 223 -20.72 -10.78 10.21
C ASP A 223 -22.08 -11.21 9.62
N GLU A 224 -22.12 -12.11 8.66
CA GLU A 224 -23.37 -12.79 8.31
C GLU A 224 -23.33 -14.25 8.75
N SER A 225 -23.56 -14.46 10.04
CA SER A 225 -24.15 -15.70 10.51
C SER A 225 -25.56 -15.80 9.93
N VAL A 226 -25.68 -16.42 8.77
CA VAL A 226 -26.97 -16.83 8.23
C VAL A 226 -27.48 -17.93 9.12
N SER A 227 -28.54 -17.60 9.87
CA SER A 227 -29.41 -18.55 10.59
C SER A 227 -30.16 -19.46 9.63
#